data_0340712840a0524842ee60918991726f
#
_entry.id   0340712840a0524842ee60918991726f
#
_cell.length_a   1.000
_cell.length_b   1.000
_cell.length_c   1.000
_cell.angle_alpha   90.00
_cell.angle_beta   90.00
_cell.angle_gamma   90.00
#
_symmetry.space_group_name_H-M   'P 1'
#
loop_
_entity.id
_entity.type
_entity.pdbx_description
1 polymer ?
#
loop_
_entity_poly.entity_id
_entity_poly.type
_entity_poly.pdbx_seq_one_letter_code
_entity_poly.pdbx_strand_id
1 'polypeptide(L)'
;MCTTCGCGDAPKFEIRGEGGRPLPFGHVDAGKAVQLFGAGHPHPHDHAHPHDHAHPHDHDHDHDHSTLLHHHGTGPAGVTVPGMSQTRLIEVETAILAKNDGIAASNRRVLDALGVFSVNLVSSPGSGKTTLLCRTIEMLGAAPLAVIEGDQQTSNDADRIRATGARALQINTGKGCHLDAQMVGTAIDALRPLPGSYLFIENVGNLVCPAAFDLGEDAKVAILSVTEGEDKPLKYPDMFTAAKLAILNKTDLAPHCDADLYAYEANLRRVNPAITVLRVSARTGEGMAAWISWLRAGLQEKAR
;
A
#
# COMPACT_ATOMS: atom_id res chain seq x y z
N MET A 1 -8.63 -8.79 -1.60
CA MET A 1 -9.45 -7.85 -0.80
C MET A 1 -9.46 -8.31 0.64
N CYS A 2 -9.10 -7.45 1.57
CA CYS A 2 -9.11 -7.82 2.98
C CYS A 2 -10.55 -7.72 3.51
N THR A 3 -11.29 -8.82 3.52
CA THR A 3 -12.64 -8.88 4.10
C THR A 3 -12.64 -8.79 5.63
N THR A 4 -11.45 -8.82 6.23
CA THR A 4 -11.25 -8.72 7.68
C THR A 4 -11.22 -7.27 8.17
N CYS A 5 -11.06 -6.28 7.30
CA CYS A 5 -10.93 -4.87 7.71
C CYS A 5 -12.23 -4.06 7.69
N GLY A 6 -13.40 -4.68 7.52
CA GLY A 6 -14.68 -3.95 7.67
C GLY A 6 -14.86 -2.79 6.69
N CYS A 7 -14.35 -2.92 5.45
CA CYS A 7 -14.46 -1.89 4.40
C CYS A 7 -15.92 -1.62 3.94
N GLY A 8 -16.93 -2.06 4.69
CA GLY A 8 -18.35 -1.79 4.44
C GLY A 8 -18.82 -0.44 4.98
N ASP A 9 -18.17 0.09 6.00
CA ASP A 9 -18.44 1.44 6.49
C ASP A 9 -17.42 2.39 5.83
N ALA A 10 -17.89 3.48 5.23
CA ALA A 10 -17.02 4.47 4.60
C ALA A 10 -15.86 4.82 5.55
N PRO A 11 -14.60 4.60 5.16
CA PRO A 11 -13.48 4.84 6.03
C PRO A 11 -13.44 6.33 6.37
N LYS A 12 -13.56 6.66 7.66
CA LYS A 12 -13.27 8.00 8.14
C LYS A 12 -11.77 8.14 8.16
N PHE A 13 -11.18 8.70 7.09
CA PHE A 13 -9.77 9.06 7.10
C PHE A 13 -9.62 10.51 7.58
N GLU A 14 -8.59 10.77 8.35
CA GLU A 14 -8.27 12.07 8.87
C GLU A 14 -7.02 12.60 8.16
N ILE A 15 -7.12 13.81 7.61
CA ILE A 15 -6.00 14.50 6.98
C ILE A 15 -5.45 15.51 7.96
N ARG A 16 -4.15 15.42 8.28
CA ARG A 16 -3.44 16.34 9.17
C ARG A 16 -2.38 17.11 8.40
N GLY A 17 -2.48 18.42 8.45
CA GLY A 17 -1.52 19.36 7.86
C GLY A 17 -0.35 19.68 8.78
N GLU A 18 0.39 20.74 8.45
CA GLU A 18 1.49 21.25 9.25
C GLU A 18 1.05 21.54 10.70
N GLY A 19 1.84 21.09 11.67
CA GLY A 19 1.53 21.21 13.10
C GLY A 19 0.55 20.17 13.64
N GLY A 20 0.24 19.09 12.90
CA GLY A 20 -0.59 17.99 13.37
C GLY A 20 -2.07 18.34 13.56
N ARG A 21 -2.52 19.53 13.13
CA ARG A 21 -3.92 19.96 13.24
C ARG A 21 -4.75 19.33 12.12
N PRO A 22 -5.97 18.81 12.43
CA PRO A 22 -6.90 18.40 11.39
C PRO A 22 -7.17 19.57 10.44
N LEU A 23 -7.08 19.32 9.13
CA LEU A 23 -7.51 20.32 8.16
C LEU A 23 -9.04 20.35 8.13
N PRO A 24 -9.67 21.55 8.10
CA PRO A 24 -11.11 21.68 8.03
C PRO A 24 -11.59 21.33 6.62
N PHE A 25 -11.71 20.04 6.33
CA PHE A 25 -12.41 19.59 5.15
C PHE A 25 -13.86 19.26 5.52
N GLY A 26 -14.77 19.86 4.75
CA GLY A 26 -16.18 19.53 4.85
C GLY A 26 -16.37 18.02 4.71
N HIS A 27 -17.15 17.46 5.59
CA HIS A 27 -17.62 16.08 5.48
C HIS A 27 -18.20 15.88 4.08
N VAL A 28 -17.49 15.16 3.23
CA VAL A 28 -18.13 14.55 2.07
C VAL A 28 -18.91 13.38 2.65
N ASP A 29 -20.21 13.63 2.84
CA ASP A 29 -21.14 12.64 3.36
C ASP A 29 -21.21 11.49 2.35
N ALA A 30 -20.46 10.43 2.60
CA ALA A 30 -20.49 9.19 1.82
C ALA A 30 -21.85 8.48 1.88
N GLY A 31 -22.79 8.99 2.70
CA GLY A 31 -24.15 8.48 2.85
C GLY A 31 -25.04 8.61 1.60
N LYS A 32 -24.69 9.47 0.65
CA LYS A 32 -25.49 9.61 -0.59
C LYS A 32 -25.19 8.57 -1.67
N ALA A 33 -24.09 7.81 -1.56
CA ALA A 33 -23.76 6.74 -2.51
C ALA A 33 -24.38 5.38 -2.15
N VAL A 34 -24.91 5.22 -0.92
CA VAL A 34 -25.41 3.93 -0.39
C VAL A 34 -26.93 3.76 -0.56
N GLN A 35 -27.65 4.76 -1.05
CA GLN A 35 -29.11 4.64 -1.24
C GLN A 35 -29.57 3.77 -2.42
N LEU A 36 -28.66 3.05 -3.09
CA LEU A 36 -28.99 2.14 -4.20
C LEU A 36 -29.07 0.65 -3.78
N PHE A 37 -28.82 0.31 -2.52
CA PHE A 37 -28.95 -1.08 -2.06
C PHE A 37 -29.78 -1.17 -0.77
N GLY A 38 -30.89 -1.89 -0.90
CA GLY A 38 -32.04 -1.98 -0.04
C GLY A 38 -31.80 -2.23 1.46
N ALA A 39 -32.75 -1.72 2.22
CA ALA A 39 -32.87 -1.83 3.64
C ALA A 39 -32.92 -3.28 4.14
N GLY A 40 -32.01 -3.63 5.08
CA GLY A 40 -32.09 -4.85 5.86
C GLY A 40 -33.01 -4.65 7.06
N HIS A 41 -33.90 -5.60 7.30
CA HIS A 41 -34.84 -5.63 8.43
C HIS A 41 -34.12 -5.99 9.73
N PRO A 42 -34.54 -5.41 10.88
CA PRO A 42 -34.04 -5.81 12.18
C PRO A 42 -34.76 -7.08 12.64
N HIS A 43 -33.99 -8.09 13.06
CA HIS A 43 -34.55 -9.26 13.76
C HIS A 43 -34.19 -9.21 15.25
N PRO A 44 -35.16 -9.44 16.16
CA PRO A 44 -34.86 -9.53 17.59
C PRO A 44 -34.24 -10.90 17.89
N HIS A 45 -33.16 -10.92 18.65
CA HIS A 45 -32.55 -12.13 19.18
C HIS A 45 -32.98 -12.35 20.62
N ASP A 46 -33.79 -13.35 20.80
CA ASP A 46 -34.11 -13.91 22.12
C ASP A 46 -33.90 -15.42 22.03
N HIS A 47 -32.82 -15.94 22.62
CA HIS A 47 -32.56 -17.39 22.69
C HIS A 47 -31.92 -17.75 24.02
N ALA A 48 -32.78 -18.15 24.95
CA ALA A 48 -32.39 -19.00 26.06
C ALA A 48 -32.57 -20.46 25.63
N HIS A 49 -31.51 -21.27 25.62
CA HIS A 49 -31.60 -22.72 25.46
C HIS A 49 -30.89 -23.44 26.61
N PRO A 50 -31.53 -24.42 27.27
CA PRO A 50 -30.90 -25.26 28.28
C PRO A 50 -30.03 -26.32 27.60
N HIS A 51 -28.84 -26.53 28.14
CA HIS A 51 -27.90 -27.59 27.74
C HIS A 51 -28.22 -28.88 28.50
N ASP A 52 -28.60 -29.92 27.76
CA ASP A 52 -28.53 -31.30 28.24
C ASP A 52 -28.24 -32.22 27.06
N HIS A 53 -27.00 -32.71 26.91
CA HIS A 53 -26.68 -33.73 25.94
C HIS A 53 -25.54 -34.62 26.41
N ALA A 54 -25.90 -35.80 26.86
CA ALA A 54 -25.02 -36.95 26.87
C ALA A 54 -25.09 -37.67 25.52
N HIS A 55 -24.02 -37.73 24.74
CA HIS A 55 -23.91 -38.60 23.58
C HIS A 55 -22.69 -39.48 23.69
N PRO A 56 -22.79 -40.79 23.36
CA PRO A 56 -21.64 -41.68 23.33
C PRO A 56 -20.80 -41.38 22.07
N HIS A 57 -19.51 -41.22 22.28
CA HIS A 57 -18.56 -41.09 21.18
C HIS A 57 -18.05 -42.46 20.76
N ASP A 58 -18.40 -42.86 19.54
CA ASP A 58 -17.73 -43.93 18.81
C ASP A 58 -17.60 -43.47 17.37
N HIS A 59 -16.48 -42.88 17.02
CA HIS A 59 -16.08 -42.60 15.64
C HIS A 59 -14.58 -42.81 15.50
N ASP A 60 -14.22 -43.99 15.05
CA ASP A 60 -12.96 -44.24 14.40
C ASP A 60 -12.95 -43.47 13.08
N HIS A 61 -12.27 -42.33 13.08
CA HIS A 61 -11.93 -41.62 11.84
C HIS A 61 -10.45 -41.85 11.56
N ASP A 62 -10.19 -42.73 10.59
CA ASP A 62 -8.91 -42.80 9.92
C ASP A 62 -8.60 -41.43 9.30
N HIS A 63 -7.79 -40.65 9.98
CA HIS A 63 -7.27 -39.40 9.43
C HIS A 63 -6.06 -39.72 8.56
N ASP A 64 -6.28 -39.73 7.25
CA ASP A 64 -5.20 -39.66 6.25
C ASP A 64 -4.46 -38.32 6.40
N HIS A 65 -3.30 -38.36 7.07
CA HIS A 65 -2.41 -37.21 7.34
C HIS A 65 -1.56 -36.79 6.13
N SER A 66 -1.94 -37.18 4.91
CA SER A 66 -1.12 -36.93 3.71
C SER A 66 -1.17 -35.52 3.14
N THR A 67 -2.05 -34.62 3.65
CA THR A 67 -2.11 -33.22 3.17
C THR A 67 -2.29 -32.23 4.32
N LEU A 68 -1.16 -31.80 4.90
CA LEU A 68 -1.09 -30.70 5.88
C LEU A 68 -1.27 -29.28 5.24
N LEU A 69 -1.70 -29.20 3.98
CA LEU A 69 -1.91 -27.93 3.28
C LEU A 69 -3.39 -27.53 3.33
N HIS A 70 -3.75 -26.72 4.31
CA HIS A 70 -5.03 -26.03 4.32
C HIS A 70 -4.96 -24.79 3.42
N HIS A 71 -5.58 -24.87 2.25
CA HIS A 71 -5.71 -23.73 1.35
C HIS A 71 -6.96 -22.90 1.73
N HIS A 72 -6.74 -21.71 2.29
CA HIS A 72 -7.79 -20.71 2.41
C HIS A 72 -7.75 -19.81 1.17
N GLY A 73 -8.81 -19.82 0.37
CA GLY A 73 -8.91 -18.98 -0.84
C GLY A 73 -8.59 -19.72 -2.15
N THR A 74 -9.15 -20.92 -2.33
CA THR A 74 -8.94 -21.77 -3.53
C THR A 74 -9.81 -21.37 -4.74
N GLY A 75 -10.65 -20.36 -4.65
CA GLY A 75 -11.51 -19.89 -5.75
C GLY A 75 -10.85 -18.85 -6.66
N PRO A 76 -11.42 -18.58 -7.86
CA PRO A 76 -10.92 -17.57 -8.79
C PRO A 76 -10.78 -16.16 -8.23
N ALA A 77 -11.54 -15.82 -7.17
CA ALA A 77 -11.42 -14.55 -6.46
C ALA A 77 -10.23 -14.48 -5.48
N GLY A 78 -9.45 -15.56 -5.31
CA GLY A 78 -8.32 -15.61 -4.37
C GLY A 78 -8.68 -15.50 -2.89
N VAL A 79 -9.96 -15.27 -2.58
CA VAL A 79 -10.51 -15.13 -1.22
C VAL A 79 -11.85 -15.84 -1.11
N THR A 80 -12.23 -16.22 0.11
CA THR A 80 -13.55 -16.82 0.40
C THR A 80 -14.24 -16.00 1.48
N VAL A 81 -15.49 -15.59 1.20
CA VAL A 81 -16.34 -14.87 2.17
C VAL A 81 -17.58 -15.73 2.40
N PRO A 82 -17.90 -16.09 3.65
CA PRO A 82 -19.10 -16.84 3.95
C PRO A 82 -20.36 -16.16 3.39
N GLY A 83 -21.17 -16.92 2.65
CA GLY A 83 -22.41 -16.41 2.05
C GLY A 83 -22.27 -15.64 0.75
N MET A 84 -21.06 -15.52 0.19
CA MET A 84 -20.82 -14.81 -1.08
C MET A 84 -20.21 -15.76 -2.13
N SER A 85 -20.76 -15.76 -3.35
CA SER A 85 -20.19 -16.55 -4.44
C SER A 85 -18.88 -15.94 -4.95
N GLN A 86 -17.99 -16.76 -5.53
CA GLN A 86 -16.74 -16.32 -6.15
C GLN A 86 -17.00 -15.27 -7.26
N THR A 87 -18.02 -15.50 -8.08
CA THR A 87 -18.42 -14.54 -9.13
C THR A 87 -18.77 -13.19 -8.54
N ARG A 88 -19.56 -13.17 -7.46
CA ARG A 88 -19.96 -11.92 -6.80
C ARG A 88 -18.77 -11.19 -6.16
N LEU A 89 -17.81 -11.94 -5.61
CA LEU A 89 -16.57 -11.36 -5.08
C LEU A 89 -15.77 -10.67 -6.19
N ILE A 90 -15.60 -11.33 -7.33
CA ILE A 90 -14.89 -10.77 -8.49
C ILE A 90 -15.59 -9.51 -9.03
N GLU A 91 -16.92 -9.54 -9.15
CA GLU A 91 -17.70 -8.37 -9.60
C GLU A 91 -17.50 -7.16 -8.68
N VAL A 92 -17.59 -7.36 -7.35
CA VAL A 92 -17.39 -6.30 -6.35
C VAL A 92 -15.97 -5.75 -6.42
N GLU A 93 -14.97 -6.62 -6.48
CA GLU A 93 -13.57 -6.21 -6.60
C GLU A 93 -13.33 -5.40 -7.86
N THR A 94 -13.81 -5.89 -9.01
CA THR A 94 -13.69 -5.21 -10.29
C THR A 94 -14.34 -3.83 -10.26
N ALA A 95 -15.53 -3.70 -9.66
CA ALA A 95 -16.23 -2.43 -9.53
C ALA A 95 -15.47 -1.42 -8.64
N ILE A 96 -14.88 -1.89 -7.54
CA ILE A 96 -14.06 -1.06 -6.64
C ILE A 96 -12.81 -0.55 -7.36
N LEU A 97 -12.08 -1.44 -8.03
CA LEU A 97 -10.86 -1.08 -8.77
C LEU A 97 -11.18 -0.13 -9.92
N ALA A 98 -12.21 -0.39 -10.70
CA ALA A 98 -12.62 0.49 -11.80
C ALA A 98 -12.98 1.91 -11.32
N LYS A 99 -13.65 2.04 -10.17
CA LYS A 99 -13.91 3.34 -9.54
C LYS A 99 -12.61 4.03 -9.11
N ASN A 100 -11.71 3.30 -8.47
CA ASN A 100 -10.40 3.81 -8.07
C ASN A 100 -9.60 4.31 -9.28
N ASP A 101 -9.56 3.53 -10.35
CA ASP A 101 -8.79 3.85 -11.57
C ASP A 101 -9.30 5.11 -12.27
N GLY A 102 -10.61 5.34 -12.26
CA GLY A 102 -11.20 6.59 -12.76
C GLY A 102 -10.73 7.82 -11.98
N ILE A 103 -10.58 7.70 -10.65
CA ILE A 103 -10.07 8.77 -9.79
C ILE A 103 -8.55 8.90 -9.96
N ALA A 104 -7.81 7.79 -10.01
CA ALA A 104 -6.38 7.77 -10.28
C ALA A 104 -6.03 8.46 -11.60
N ALA A 105 -6.80 8.23 -12.66
CA ALA A 105 -6.64 8.92 -13.94
C ALA A 105 -6.85 10.44 -13.81
N SER A 106 -7.73 10.89 -12.90
CA SER A 106 -7.93 12.32 -12.63
C SER A 106 -6.73 12.90 -11.85
N ASN A 107 -6.23 12.20 -10.82
CA ASN A 107 -5.03 12.59 -10.09
C ASN A 107 -3.84 12.73 -11.04
N ARG A 108 -3.64 11.74 -11.92
CA ARG A 108 -2.55 11.73 -12.90
C ARG A 108 -2.62 12.95 -13.81
N ARG A 109 -3.79 13.28 -14.34
CA ARG A 109 -3.95 14.49 -15.19
C ARG A 109 -3.56 15.78 -14.47
N VAL A 110 -3.91 15.91 -13.19
CA VAL A 110 -3.51 17.09 -12.38
C VAL A 110 -1.99 17.13 -12.21
N LEU A 111 -1.37 16.01 -11.87
CA LEU A 111 0.08 15.92 -11.68
C LEU A 111 0.84 16.12 -13.01
N ASP A 112 0.32 15.60 -14.13
CA ASP A 112 0.86 15.81 -15.48
C ASP A 112 0.83 17.28 -15.85
N ALA A 113 -0.31 17.96 -15.66
CA ALA A 113 -0.46 19.38 -15.98
C ALA A 113 0.50 20.26 -15.17
N LEU A 114 0.90 19.82 -13.98
CA LEU A 114 1.88 20.52 -13.14
C LEU A 114 3.33 20.09 -13.42
N GLY A 115 3.56 19.07 -14.25
CA GLY A 115 4.90 18.50 -14.45
C GLY A 115 5.47 17.88 -13.16
N VAL A 116 4.62 17.38 -12.28
CA VAL A 116 5.02 16.75 -11.01
C VAL A 116 5.34 15.29 -11.24
N PHE A 117 6.57 14.87 -10.88
CA PHE A 117 6.95 13.46 -10.89
C PHE A 117 6.57 12.79 -9.58
N SER A 118 5.61 11.88 -9.64
CA SER A 118 5.00 11.24 -8.49
C SER A 118 5.44 9.79 -8.31
N VAL A 119 5.84 9.42 -7.09
CA VAL A 119 6.37 8.10 -6.75
C VAL A 119 5.63 7.52 -5.56
N ASN A 120 5.03 6.33 -5.76
CA ASN A 120 4.37 5.57 -4.70
C ASN A 120 5.35 4.54 -4.12
N LEU A 121 5.75 4.75 -2.87
CA LEU A 121 6.65 3.90 -2.11
C LEU A 121 5.86 2.82 -1.38
N VAL A 122 6.03 1.58 -1.78
CA VAL A 122 5.32 0.42 -1.22
C VAL A 122 6.30 -0.59 -0.63
N SER A 123 5.95 -1.24 0.47
CA SER A 123 6.84 -2.21 1.13
C SER A 123 6.14 -3.03 2.20
N SER A 124 6.81 -4.05 2.72
CA SER A 124 6.48 -4.61 4.03
C SER A 124 6.72 -3.61 5.16
N PRO A 125 6.06 -3.78 6.31
CA PRO A 125 6.43 -3.07 7.53
C PRO A 125 7.90 -3.30 7.88
N GLY A 126 8.58 -2.26 8.36
CA GLY A 126 9.97 -2.37 8.79
C GLY A 126 11.03 -2.48 7.68
N SER A 127 10.69 -2.40 6.40
CA SER A 127 11.66 -2.40 5.28
C SER A 127 12.55 -1.15 5.21
N GLY A 128 12.17 -0.08 5.92
CA GLY A 128 12.91 1.18 5.99
C GLY A 128 12.46 2.25 5.00
N LYS A 129 11.19 2.23 4.57
CA LYS A 129 10.60 3.26 3.68
C LYS A 129 10.86 4.68 4.16
N THR A 130 10.43 5.01 5.37
CA THR A 130 10.55 6.35 5.96
C THR A 130 12.02 6.78 6.08
N THR A 131 12.92 5.86 6.46
CA THR A 131 14.36 6.17 6.53
C THR A 131 14.93 6.47 5.16
N LEU A 132 14.56 5.67 4.14
CA LEU A 132 14.95 5.91 2.74
C LEU A 132 14.41 7.25 2.25
N LEU A 133 13.14 7.57 2.54
CA LEU A 133 12.50 8.81 2.13
C LEU A 133 13.17 10.03 2.79
N CYS A 134 13.41 10.02 4.10
CA CYS A 134 14.11 11.11 4.79
C CYS A 134 15.50 11.33 4.17
N ARG A 135 16.25 10.25 3.93
CA ARG A 135 17.58 10.36 3.29
C ARG A 135 17.49 10.88 1.85
N THR A 136 16.44 10.50 1.12
CA THR A 136 16.17 11.01 -0.24
C THR A 136 15.91 12.51 -0.21
N ILE A 137 15.09 13.00 0.71
CA ILE A 137 14.79 14.44 0.88
C ILE A 137 16.07 15.22 1.15
N GLU A 138 16.88 14.76 2.11
CA GLU A 138 18.18 15.39 2.42
C GLU A 138 19.09 15.48 1.18
N MET A 139 19.16 14.42 0.37
CA MET A 139 20.02 14.39 -0.81
C MET A 139 19.49 15.16 -2.02
N LEU A 140 18.17 15.33 -2.12
CA LEU A 140 17.54 16.20 -3.12
C LEU A 140 17.75 17.68 -2.79
N GLY A 141 17.98 18.01 -1.51
CA GLY A 141 18.30 19.34 -1.03
C GLY A 141 17.20 20.35 -1.31
N ALA A 142 17.51 21.43 -2.03
CA ALA A 142 16.57 22.52 -2.31
C ALA A 142 15.55 22.20 -3.43
N ALA A 143 15.52 20.97 -3.97
CA ALA A 143 14.54 20.61 -4.98
C ALA A 143 13.10 20.70 -4.39
N PRO A 144 12.14 21.30 -5.11
CA PRO A 144 10.78 21.38 -4.63
C PRO A 144 10.17 19.98 -4.53
N LEU A 145 9.62 19.64 -3.37
CA LEU A 145 8.99 18.36 -3.12
C LEU A 145 7.87 18.44 -2.09
N ALA A 146 6.97 17.48 -2.15
CA ALA A 146 5.93 17.28 -1.15
C ALA A 146 5.78 15.78 -0.85
N VAL A 147 5.24 15.45 0.31
CA VAL A 147 5.05 14.07 0.77
C VAL A 147 3.62 13.86 1.23
N ILE A 148 3.01 12.77 0.76
CA ILE A 148 1.79 12.19 1.33
C ILE A 148 2.23 10.95 2.09
N GLU A 149 1.95 10.90 3.38
CA GLU A 149 2.28 9.75 4.23
C GLU A 149 0.99 9.07 4.68
N GLY A 150 0.87 7.77 4.41
CA GLY A 150 -0.25 6.93 4.82
C GLY A 150 0.14 6.01 5.97
N ASP A 151 -0.48 6.22 7.14
CA ASP A 151 -0.31 5.32 8.29
C ASP A 151 -1.67 4.98 8.93
N GLN A 152 -1.67 3.90 9.70
CA GLN A 152 -2.89 3.40 10.34
C GLN A 152 -3.21 4.17 11.64
N GLN A 153 -2.22 4.53 12.46
CA GLN A 153 -2.46 5.02 13.81
C GLN A 153 -1.47 6.06 14.34
N THR A 154 -0.24 6.16 13.83
CA THR A 154 0.80 6.98 14.43
C THR A 154 1.20 8.16 13.56
N SER A 155 1.73 9.22 14.17
CA SER A 155 2.30 10.37 13.45
C SER A 155 3.83 10.34 13.36
N ASN A 156 4.46 9.29 13.90
CA ASN A 156 5.91 9.24 14.06
C ASN A 156 6.67 9.36 12.74
N ASP A 157 6.20 8.69 11.69
CA ASP A 157 6.86 8.74 10.38
C ASP A 157 6.61 10.08 9.68
N ALA A 158 5.40 10.63 9.76
CA ALA A 158 5.11 11.99 9.29
C ALA A 158 5.96 13.05 10.00
N ASP A 159 6.17 12.92 11.32
CA ASP A 159 7.00 13.86 12.09
C ASP A 159 8.48 13.76 11.72
N ARG A 160 9.00 12.57 11.45
CA ARG A 160 10.35 12.35 10.92
C ARG A 160 10.52 13.01 9.56
N ILE A 161 9.54 12.88 8.67
CA ILE A 161 9.54 13.50 7.34
C ILE A 161 9.51 15.03 7.48
N ARG A 162 8.63 15.59 8.33
CA ARG A 162 8.55 17.05 8.58
C ARG A 162 9.85 17.60 9.17
N ALA A 163 10.54 16.84 10.00
CA ALA A 163 11.84 17.24 10.57
C ALA A 163 12.93 17.46 9.50
N THR A 164 12.77 16.90 8.29
CA THR A 164 13.66 17.20 7.15
C THR A 164 13.37 18.56 6.49
N GLY A 165 12.33 19.27 6.91
CA GLY A 165 11.87 20.51 6.28
C GLY A 165 10.91 20.30 5.10
N ALA A 166 10.58 19.06 4.75
CA ALA A 166 9.65 18.76 3.67
C ALA A 166 8.20 19.08 4.04
N ARG A 167 7.43 19.57 3.08
CA ARG A 167 5.98 19.70 3.22
C ARG A 167 5.35 18.31 3.22
N ALA A 168 4.84 17.87 4.35
CA ALA A 168 4.27 16.55 4.50
C ALA A 168 2.83 16.61 5.05
N LEU A 169 1.95 15.84 4.41
CA LEU A 169 0.56 15.64 4.81
C LEU A 169 0.36 14.18 5.15
N GLN A 170 -0.20 13.94 6.34
CA GLN A 170 -0.52 12.59 6.79
C GLN A 170 -1.98 12.24 6.50
N ILE A 171 -2.19 11.03 6.02
CA ILE A 171 -3.49 10.38 5.89
C ILE A 171 -3.56 9.26 6.91
N ASN A 172 -4.42 9.39 7.90
CA ASN A 172 -4.72 8.29 8.81
C ASN A 172 -5.76 7.38 8.17
N THR A 173 -5.34 6.18 7.78
CA THR A 173 -6.22 5.20 7.14
C THR A 173 -7.07 4.40 8.14
N GLY A 174 -6.87 4.61 9.46
CA GLY A 174 -7.57 3.87 10.50
C GLY A 174 -7.31 2.36 10.41
N LYS A 175 -8.32 1.60 10.04
CA LYS A 175 -8.20 0.15 9.78
C LYS A 175 -7.81 -0.19 8.35
N GLY A 176 -7.68 0.79 7.46
CA GLY A 176 -7.28 0.59 6.08
C GLY A 176 -5.81 0.16 5.97
N CYS A 177 -5.53 -0.81 5.12
CA CYS A 177 -4.19 -1.36 4.92
C CYS A 177 -3.46 -0.78 3.70
N HIS A 178 -4.01 0.27 3.06
CA HIS A 178 -3.46 0.95 1.90
C HIS A 178 -4.12 2.32 1.71
N LEU A 179 -3.49 3.17 0.90
CA LEU A 179 -4.08 4.37 0.35
C LEU A 179 -4.86 4.03 -0.92
N ASP A 180 -5.94 4.77 -1.19
CA ASP A 180 -6.67 4.77 -2.44
C ASP A 180 -6.54 6.10 -3.20
N ALA A 181 -7.00 6.13 -4.45
CA ALA A 181 -6.89 7.31 -5.29
C ALA A 181 -7.71 8.51 -4.77
N GLN A 182 -8.82 8.28 -4.07
CA GLN A 182 -9.63 9.35 -3.47
C GLN A 182 -8.90 10.03 -2.32
N MET A 183 -8.27 9.26 -1.44
CA MET A 183 -7.45 9.76 -0.33
C MET A 183 -6.30 10.61 -0.87
N VAL A 184 -5.59 10.09 -1.87
CA VAL A 184 -4.46 10.78 -2.50
C VAL A 184 -4.90 12.03 -3.25
N GLY A 185 -6.01 12.00 -3.99
CA GLY A 185 -6.56 13.17 -4.66
C GLY A 185 -6.88 14.31 -3.69
N THR A 186 -7.53 13.98 -2.56
CA THR A 186 -7.82 14.97 -1.50
C THR A 186 -6.53 15.55 -0.90
N ALA A 187 -5.49 14.73 -0.74
CA ALA A 187 -4.19 15.19 -0.25
C ALA A 187 -3.46 16.07 -1.28
N ILE A 188 -3.54 15.78 -2.58
CA ILE A 188 -2.99 16.62 -3.66
C ILE A 188 -3.65 18.01 -3.63
N ASP A 189 -4.96 18.08 -3.50
CA ASP A 189 -5.71 19.34 -3.43
C ASP A 189 -5.30 20.17 -2.21
N ALA A 190 -5.01 19.54 -1.08
CA ALA A 190 -4.57 20.19 0.13
C ALA A 190 -3.11 20.64 0.08
N LEU A 191 -2.22 19.79 -0.41
CA LEU A 191 -0.78 20.06 -0.50
C LEU A 191 -0.45 21.07 -1.59
N ARG A 192 -1.20 21.07 -2.69
CA ARG A 192 -0.94 21.90 -3.88
C ARG A 192 0.54 21.80 -4.28
N PRO A 193 1.00 20.66 -4.80
CA PRO A 193 2.37 20.48 -5.20
C PRO A 193 2.83 21.59 -6.16
N LEU A 194 4.07 22.03 -6.03
CA LEU A 194 4.61 23.05 -6.91
C LEU A 194 4.85 22.49 -8.31
N PRO A 195 4.66 23.26 -9.38
CA PRO A 195 5.01 22.84 -10.73
C PRO A 195 6.48 22.40 -10.83
N GLY A 196 6.73 21.30 -11.56
CA GLY A 196 8.07 20.77 -11.75
C GLY A 196 8.71 20.21 -10.47
N SER A 197 7.91 19.68 -9.54
CA SER A 197 8.35 19.16 -8.26
C SER A 197 8.25 17.63 -8.19
N TYR A 198 8.75 17.06 -7.08
CA TYR A 198 8.50 15.66 -6.71
C TYR A 198 7.28 15.56 -5.79
N LEU A 199 6.49 14.50 -5.97
CA LEU A 199 5.49 14.07 -5.00
C LEU A 199 5.83 12.63 -4.57
N PHE A 200 6.19 12.46 -3.30
CA PHE A 200 6.35 11.13 -2.73
C PHE A 200 5.06 10.74 -2.02
N ILE A 201 4.60 9.52 -2.29
CA ILE A 201 3.47 8.90 -1.59
C ILE A 201 4.06 7.72 -0.82
N GLU A 202 4.21 7.86 0.49
CA GLU A 202 4.59 6.75 1.36
C GLU A 202 3.34 5.97 1.73
N ASN A 203 3.18 4.77 1.16
CA ASN A 203 2.02 3.93 1.41
C ASN A 203 2.16 3.15 2.73
N VAL A 204 1.03 2.68 3.26
CA VAL A 204 1.00 1.78 4.42
C VAL A 204 1.87 0.55 4.16
N GLY A 205 2.55 0.05 5.20
CA GLY A 205 3.40 -1.13 5.11
C GLY A 205 2.60 -2.40 4.81
N ASN A 206 2.40 -2.70 3.51
CA ASN A 206 1.68 -3.86 3.01
C ASN A 206 2.11 -4.18 1.57
N LEU A 207 2.28 -5.46 1.23
CA LEU A 207 2.65 -5.91 -0.13
C LEU A 207 1.49 -6.50 -0.93
N VAL A 208 0.31 -6.61 -0.35
CA VAL A 208 -0.86 -7.21 -1.02
C VAL A 208 -1.79 -6.12 -1.55
N CYS A 209 -2.48 -5.41 -0.66
CA CYS A 209 -3.50 -4.45 -1.06
C CYS A 209 -2.99 -3.31 -1.96
N PRO A 210 -1.83 -2.66 -1.70
CA PRO A 210 -1.37 -1.55 -2.54
C PRO A 210 -0.96 -1.97 -3.96
N ALA A 211 -0.81 -3.28 -4.24
CA ALA A 211 -0.44 -3.76 -5.57
C ALA A 211 -1.48 -3.40 -6.63
N ALA A 212 -2.76 -3.63 -6.32
CA ALA A 212 -3.87 -3.45 -7.24
C ALA A 212 -4.37 -1.99 -7.36
N PHE A 213 -4.04 -1.12 -6.38
CA PHE A 213 -4.54 0.25 -6.37
C PHE A 213 -3.58 1.21 -7.07
N ASP A 214 -4.03 1.77 -8.19
CA ASP A 214 -3.40 2.93 -8.85
C ASP A 214 -3.81 4.20 -8.09
N LEU A 215 -2.86 5.06 -7.75
CA LEU A 215 -3.10 6.33 -7.05
C LEU A 215 -3.00 7.54 -7.99
N GLY A 216 -2.62 7.31 -9.24
CA GLY A 216 -2.28 8.32 -10.24
C GLY A 216 -0.79 8.63 -10.27
N GLU A 217 0.05 7.80 -9.64
CA GLU A 217 1.51 7.93 -9.62
C GLU A 217 2.16 7.63 -10.96
N ASP A 218 3.33 8.23 -11.21
CA ASP A 218 4.17 7.92 -12.38
C ASP A 218 4.88 6.58 -12.23
N ALA A 219 5.25 6.26 -11.00
CA ALA A 219 5.97 5.03 -10.70
C ALA A 219 5.61 4.47 -9.32
N LYS A 220 5.33 3.18 -9.28
CA LYS A 220 5.30 2.39 -8.05
C LYS A 220 6.70 1.83 -7.82
N VAL A 221 7.26 2.07 -6.63
CA VAL A 221 8.59 1.64 -6.21
C VAL A 221 8.45 0.70 -5.02
N ALA A 222 8.82 -0.56 -5.23
CA ALA A 222 8.77 -1.57 -4.19
C ALA A 222 10.07 -1.59 -3.39
N ILE A 223 9.99 -1.46 -2.08
CA ILE A 223 11.13 -1.46 -1.17
C ILE A 223 11.14 -2.77 -0.40
N LEU A 224 12.22 -3.51 -0.50
CA LEU A 224 12.53 -4.75 0.21
C LEU A 224 13.68 -4.53 1.17
N SER A 225 13.65 -5.18 2.32
CA SER A 225 14.85 -5.29 3.17
C SER A 225 15.54 -6.63 2.93
N VAL A 226 16.87 -6.64 2.95
CA VAL A 226 17.67 -7.89 2.91
C VAL A 226 17.34 -8.85 4.05
N THR A 227 16.63 -8.39 5.07
CA THR A 227 16.22 -9.21 6.24
C THR A 227 14.87 -9.91 6.04
N GLU A 228 14.24 -9.78 4.86
CA GLU A 228 12.89 -10.31 4.62
C GLU A 228 12.84 -11.67 3.91
N GLY A 229 13.98 -12.15 3.42
CA GLY A 229 14.14 -13.40 2.66
C GLY A 229 14.01 -13.22 1.16
N GLU A 230 14.88 -13.95 0.43
CA GLU A 230 15.05 -13.84 -1.04
C GLU A 230 13.81 -14.28 -1.82
N ASP A 231 12.96 -15.08 -1.22
CA ASP A 231 11.71 -15.59 -1.81
C ASP A 231 10.53 -14.61 -1.73
N LYS A 232 10.72 -13.46 -1.09
CA LYS A 232 9.69 -12.43 -0.94
C LYS A 232 9.05 -12.02 -2.27
N PRO A 233 9.80 -11.80 -3.37
CA PRO A 233 9.21 -11.50 -4.67
C PRO A 233 8.30 -12.61 -5.20
N LEU A 234 8.63 -13.86 -4.94
CA LEU A 234 7.85 -15.01 -5.39
C LEU A 234 6.57 -15.19 -4.56
N LYS A 235 6.58 -14.76 -3.30
CA LYS A 235 5.41 -14.79 -2.41
C LYS A 235 4.40 -13.68 -2.69
N TYR A 236 4.86 -12.55 -3.21
CA TYR A 236 4.02 -11.37 -3.47
C TYR A 236 4.19 -10.87 -4.91
N PRO A 237 3.95 -11.73 -5.93
CA PRO A 237 4.28 -11.44 -7.33
C PRO A 237 3.56 -10.19 -7.85
N ASP A 238 2.31 -9.96 -7.47
CA ASP A 238 1.49 -8.86 -7.97
C ASP A 238 2.12 -7.50 -7.67
N MET A 239 2.70 -7.33 -6.47
CA MET A 239 3.38 -6.10 -6.08
C MET A 239 4.58 -5.81 -6.98
N PHE A 240 5.41 -6.83 -7.24
CA PHE A 240 6.62 -6.63 -8.04
C PHE A 240 6.34 -6.57 -9.54
N THR A 241 5.24 -7.16 -10.00
CA THR A 241 4.74 -6.97 -11.37
C THR A 241 4.26 -5.54 -11.59
N ALA A 242 3.60 -4.92 -10.61
CA ALA A 242 3.12 -3.55 -10.68
C ALA A 242 4.24 -2.50 -10.51
N ALA A 243 5.39 -2.87 -9.94
CA ALA A 243 6.48 -1.94 -9.66
C ALA A 243 7.36 -1.68 -10.89
N LYS A 244 7.74 -0.41 -11.12
CA LYS A 244 8.75 -0.03 -12.11
C LYS A 244 10.18 -0.23 -11.60
N LEU A 245 10.36 -0.07 -10.29
CA LEU A 245 11.66 -0.15 -9.62
C LEU A 245 11.50 -0.95 -8.32
N ALA A 246 12.48 -1.80 -8.02
CA ALA A 246 12.66 -2.42 -6.72
C ALA A 246 13.94 -1.87 -6.06
N ILE A 247 13.82 -1.47 -4.79
CA ILE A 247 14.96 -1.07 -3.95
C ILE A 247 15.20 -2.20 -2.95
N LEU A 248 16.34 -2.88 -3.06
CA LEU A 248 16.81 -3.81 -2.07
C LEU A 248 17.60 -3.01 -1.01
N ASN A 249 16.90 -2.69 0.07
CA ASN A 249 17.39 -1.82 1.14
C ASN A 249 18.09 -2.59 2.25
N LYS A 250 18.82 -1.85 3.09
CA LYS A 250 19.61 -2.35 4.24
C LYS A 250 20.73 -3.31 3.80
N THR A 251 21.35 -3.07 2.65
CA THR A 251 22.43 -3.92 2.12
C THR A 251 23.62 -4.02 3.05
N ASP A 252 23.81 -3.04 3.95
CA ASP A 252 24.78 -3.07 5.05
C ASP A 252 24.56 -4.25 6.02
N LEU A 253 23.34 -4.79 6.11
CA LEU A 253 23.02 -5.94 6.95
C LEU A 253 23.20 -7.29 6.23
N ALA A 254 23.37 -7.32 4.91
CA ALA A 254 23.46 -8.58 4.15
C ALA A 254 24.52 -9.56 4.70
N PRO A 255 25.74 -9.12 5.08
CA PRO A 255 26.73 -10.02 5.66
C PRO A 255 26.37 -10.60 7.03
N HIS A 256 25.39 -9.98 7.71
CA HIS A 256 24.98 -10.36 9.08
C HIS A 256 23.75 -11.25 9.10
N CYS A 257 23.05 -11.41 7.97
CA CYS A 257 21.85 -12.23 7.85
C CYS A 257 21.95 -13.27 6.72
N ASP A 258 23.16 -13.56 6.25
CA ASP A 258 23.45 -14.53 5.18
C ASP A 258 22.59 -14.32 3.94
N ALA A 259 22.24 -13.06 3.63
CA ALA A 259 21.35 -12.73 2.52
C ALA A 259 22.08 -12.79 1.17
N ASP A 260 21.55 -13.58 0.25
CA ASP A 260 22.03 -13.63 -1.14
C ASP A 260 21.36 -12.57 -1.99
N LEU A 261 22.06 -11.46 -2.20
CA LEU A 261 21.58 -10.34 -3.02
C LEU A 261 21.32 -10.72 -4.48
N TYR A 262 22.07 -11.69 -5.02
CA TYR A 262 21.87 -12.17 -6.40
C TYR A 262 20.59 -13.03 -6.49
N ALA A 263 20.30 -13.84 -5.48
CA ALA A 263 19.05 -14.58 -5.40
C ALA A 263 17.84 -13.64 -5.32
N TYR A 264 17.91 -12.54 -4.53
CA TYR A 264 16.88 -11.49 -4.53
C TYR A 264 16.61 -10.92 -5.91
N GLU A 265 17.68 -10.51 -6.61
CA GLU A 265 17.56 -9.94 -7.97
C GLU A 265 17.04 -10.95 -8.99
N ALA A 266 17.49 -12.20 -8.91
CA ALA A 266 17.02 -13.27 -9.79
C ALA A 266 15.51 -13.50 -9.60
N ASN A 267 15.04 -13.54 -8.36
CA ASN A 267 13.62 -13.72 -8.03
C ASN A 267 12.77 -12.50 -8.45
N LEU A 268 13.29 -11.27 -8.29
CA LEU A 268 12.64 -10.06 -8.79
C LEU A 268 12.46 -10.10 -10.31
N ARG A 269 13.55 -10.44 -11.06
CA ARG A 269 13.50 -10.53 -12.53
C ARG A 269 12.67 -11.71 -13.03
N ARG A 270 12.55 -12.77 -12.23
CA ARG A 270 11.67 -13.90 -12.55
C ARG A 270 10.19 -13.48 -12.52
N VAL A 271 9.81 -12.60 -11.59
CA VAL A 271 8.44 -12.07 -11.46
C VAL A 271 8.20 -10.95 -12.48
N ASN A 272 9.15 -10.05 -12.62
CA ASN A 272 9.06 -8.91 -13.54
C ASN A 272 10.39 -8.73 -14.28
N PRO A 273 10.53 -9.26 -15.50
CA PRO A 273 11.78 -9.17 -16.27
C PRO A 273 12.23 -7.75 -16.60
N ALA A 274 11.29 -6.78 -16.60
CA ALA A 274 11.57 -5.37 -16.90
C ALA A 274 11.91 -4.54 -15.66
N ILE A 275 11.85 -5.11 -14.47
CA ILE A 275 12.07 -4.35 -13.23
C ILE A 275 13.51 -3.87 -13.10
N THR A 276 13.67 -2.58 -12.84
CA THR A 276 14.96 -2.04 -12.41
C THR A 276 15.20 -2.40 -10.94
N VAL A 277 16.40 -2.86 -10.60
CA VAL A 277 16.74 -3.20 -9.21
C VAL A 277 17.91 -2.34 -8.75
N LEU A 278 17.75 -1.67 -7.61
CA LEU A 278 18.80 -0.90 -6.95
C LEU A 278 19.13 -1.51 -5.59
N ARG A 279 20.42 -1.72 -5.32
CA ARG A 279 20.94 -2.09 -4.00
C ARG A 279 21.23 -0.83 -3.23
N VAL A 280 20.63 -0.67 -2.05
CA VAL A 280 20.73 0.57 -1.27
C VAL A 280 20.90 0.25 0.22
N SER A 281 21.69 1.04 0.90
CA SER A 281 21.60 1.21 2.34
C SER A 281 21.25 2.66 2.64
N ALA A 282 20.00 2.91 3.01
CA ALA A 282 19.57 4.24 3.43
C ALA A 282 20.35 4.76 4.65
N ARG A 283 20.86 3.84 5.48
CA ARG A 283 21.65 4.16 6.67
C ARG A 283 23.06 4.64 6.32
N THR A 284 23.79 3.90 5.47
CA THR A 284 25.18 4.23 5.12
C THR A 284 25.28 5.19 3.95
N GLY A 285 24.24 5.30 3.13
CA GLY A 285 24.23 6.09 1.90
C GLY A 285 24.69 5.30 0.66
N GLU A 286 25.09 4.05 0.82
CA GLU A 286 25.48 3.20 -0.30
C GLU A 286 24.31 3.03 -1.28
N GLY A 287 24.58 3.14 -2.59
CA GLY A 287 23.58 3.00 -3.64
C GLY A 287 22.60 4.17 -3.77
N MET A 288 22.54 5.10 -2.81
CA MET A 288 21.60 6.22 -2.83
C MET A 288 21.79 7.14 -4.05
N ALA A 289 23.04 7.29 -4.55
CA ALA A 289 23.29 8.12 -5.72
C ALA A 289 22.56 7.60 -6.99
N ALA A 290 22.49 6.28 -7.17
CA ALA A 290 21.74 5.68 -8.28
C ALA A 290 20.23 5.93 -8.15
N TRP A 291 19.68 5.84 -6.93
CA TRP A 291 18.30 6.17 -6.64
C TRP A 291 17.98 7.64 -6.95
N ILE A 292 18.83 8.58 -6.48
CA ILE A 292 18.66 10.00 -6.77
C ILE A 292 18.75 10.30 -8.28
N SER A 293 19.66 9.63 -8.98
CA SER A 293 19.78 9.77 -10.43
C SER A 293 18.54 9.29 -11.16
N TRP A 294 17.94 8.18 -10.73
CA TRP A 294 16.69 7.66 -11.26
C TRP A 294 15.53 8.65 -11.06
N LEU A 295 15.41 9.23 -9.87
CA LEU A 295 14.39 10.27 -9.59
C LEU A 295 14.56 11.50 -10.49
N ARG A 296 15.81 11.99 -10.64
CA ARG A 296 16.10 13.14 -11.50
C ARG A 296 15.76 12.87 -12.97
N ALA A 297 16.07 11.68 -13.45
CA ALA A 297 15.69 11.27 -14.81
C ALA A 297 14.17 11.26 -14.99
N GLY A 298 13.40 10.71 -14.04
CA GLY A 298 11.96 10.71 -14.09
C GLY A 298 11.35 12.11 -14.10
N LEU A 299 11.87 13.05 -13.31
CA LEU A 299 11.41 14.43 -13.34
C LEU A 299 11.77 15.14 -14.66
N GLN A 300 12.93 14.86 -15.23
CA GLN A 300 13.32 15.41 -16.55
C GLN A 300 12.44 14.88 -17.69
N GLU A 301 12.05 13.61 -17.64
CA GLU A 301 11.09 13.03 -18.61
C GLU A 301 9.70 13.67 -18.48
N LYS A 302 9.28 13.96 -17.28
CA LYS A 302 7.99 14.60 -16.98
C LYS A 302 7.92 16.04 -17.49
N ALA A 303 9.05 16.72 -17.60
CA ALA A 303 9.16 18.12 -18.07
C ALA A 303 9.19 18.27 -19.60
N ARG A 304 9.21 17.16 -20.35
CA ARG A 304 9.20 17.13 -21.82
C ARG A 304 7.78 17.09 -22.38
#